data_263d6667923d9a6e782ee8cb3271d3e3
#
_entry.id   263d6667923d9a6e782ee8cb3271d3e3
#
_cell.length_a   1.000
_cell.length_b   1.000
_cell.length_c   1.000
_cell.angle_alpha   90.00
_cell.angle_beta   90.00
_cell.angle_gamma   90.00
#
_symmetry.space_group_name_H-M   'P 1'
#
loop_
_entity.id
_entity.type
_entity.pdbx_description
1 polymer ?
#
loop_
_entity_poly.entity_id
_entity_poly.type
_entity_poly.pdbx_seq_one_letter_code
_entity_poly.pdbx_strand_id
1 'polypeptide(L)'
;MKKVIVTGGCGFIGSNLIKYLLKKNYYVINIDNLSYSANRYNLKDIKTKNYFFIKSDINNRGLINKVLNKFKPFAIYNLAAETHVDRSIDGPEPFIRSNINGVFNLLESMRYYNNRSKKKIKLIHISTDEVYGDIINRNKRADENYSYKPSSPYAASKASADHLVKSYIRTYNFPAIISNCSNNYGPKQFPEKLIPKLIFNILNKKPL
;
A
#
# COMPACT_ATOMS: atom_id res chain seq x y z
N MET A 1 -1.63 22.29 -9.92
CA MET A 1 -2.24 21.01 -9.46
C MET A 1 -1.16 20.18 -8.79
N LYS A 2 -1.44 19.63 -7.58
CA LYS A 2 -0.49 18.74 -6.88
C LYS A 2 -0.46 17.38 -7.55
N LYS A 3 0.74 16.84 -7.76
CA LYS A 3 0.94 15.48 -8.30
C LYS A 3 1.18 14.53 -7.15
N VAL A 4 0.59 13.34 -7.20
CA VAL A 4 0.79 12.28 -6.21
C VAL A 4 1.05 10.94 -6.91
N ILE A 5 1.82 10.08 -6.28
CA ILE A 5 1.99 8.69 -6.71
C ILE A 5 1.13 7.82 -5.81
N VAL A 6 0.45 6.84 -6.40
CA VAL A 6 -0.22 5.75 -5.70
C VAL A 6 0.42 4.46 -6.19
N THR A 7 1.06 3.69 -5.30
CA THR A 7 1.53 2.34 -5.61
C THR A 7 0.46 1.33 -5.24
N GLY A 8 0.33 0.24 -5.99
CA GLY A 8 -0.76 -0.72 -5.78
C GLY A 8 -2.15 -0.17 -6.13
N GLY A 9 -2.20 0.80 -7.07
CA GLY A 9 -3.42 1.52 -7.38
C GLY A 9 -4.45 0.74 -8.20
N CYS A 10 -4.11 -0.44 -8.73
CA CYS A 10 -5.07 -1.33 -9.40
C CYS A 10 -5.75 -2.31 -8.44
N GLY A 11 -5.31 -2.37 -7.17
CA GLY A 11 -5.95 -3.13 -6.10
C GLY A 11 -7.23 -2.46 -5.59
N PHE A 12 -7.86 -3.10 -4.59
CA PHE A 12 -9.10 -2.63 -3.98
C PHE A 12 -8.99 -1.21 -3.40
N ILE A 13 -8.15 -1.04 -2.37
CA ILE A 13 -8.04 0.25 -1.66
C ILE A 13 -7.44 1.32 -2.60
N GLY A 14 -6.38 0.94 -3.35
CA GLY A 14 -5.70 1.86 -4.26
C GLY A 14 -6.60 2.43 -5.34
N SER A 15 -7.47 1.62 -5.95
CA SER A 15 -8.39 2.09 -6.98
C SER A 15 -9.45 3.07 -6.45
N ASN A 16 -9.94 2.85 -5.24
CA ASN A 16 -10.86 3.77 -4.58
C ASN A 16 -10.16 5.08 -4.18
N LEU A 17 -8.93 5.01 -3.66
CA LEU A 17 -8.12 6.19 -3.34
C LEU A 17 -7.83 7.03 -4.60
N ILE A 18 -7.46 6.39 -5.72
CA ILE A 18 -7.22 7.10 -6.99
C ILE A 18 -8.46 7.88 -7.42
N LYS A 19 -9.64 7.25 -7.40
CA LYS A 19 -10.90 7.93 -7.73
C LYS A 19 -11.17 9.12 -6.82
N TYR A 20 -10.91 8.97 -5.52
CA TYR A 20 -11.06 10.06 -4.56
C TYR A 20 -10.08 11.21 -4.83
N LEU A 21 -8.80 10.91 -5.07
CA LEU A 21 -7.77 11.91 -5.32
C LEU A 21 -8.05 12.71 -6.61
N LEU A 22 -8.52 12.02 -7.67
CA LEU A 22 -8.93 12.68 -8.92
C LEU A 22 -10.11 13.63 -8.70
N LYS A 23 -11.12 13.25 -7.89
CA LYS A 23 -12.21 14.13 -7.47
C LYS A 23 -11.72 15.36 -6.68
N LYS A 24 -10.60 15.24 -5.98
CA LYS A 24 -9.94 16.34 -5.25
C LYS A 24 -8.93 17.12 -6.09
N ASN A 25 -8.99 17.01 -7.41
CA ASN A 25 -8.15 17.73 -8.36
C ASN A 25 -6.63 17.47 -8.21
N TYR A 26 -6.25 16.24 -7.83
CA TYR A 26 -4.85 15.80 -7.92
C TYR A 26 -4.54 15.23 -9.30
N TYR A 27 -3.27 15.36 -9.73
CA TYR A 27 -2.73 14.56 -10.81
C TYR A 27 -2.17 13.27 -10.21
N VAL A 28 -2.69 12.13 -10.62
CA VAL A 28 -2.38 10.83 -10.03
C VAL A 28 -1.52 9.99 -10.96
N ILE A 29 -0.34 9.59 -10.48
CA ILE A 29 0.53 8.60 -11.12
C ILE A 29 0.31 7.28 -10.38
N ASN A 30 -0.26 6.29 -11.07
CA ASN A 30 -0.47 4.95 -10.54
C ASN A 30 0.66 4.02 -10.96
N ILE A 31 1.36 3.42 -10.01
CA ILE A 31 2.39 2.40 -10.25
C ILE A 31 1.86 1.08 -9.70
N ASP A 32 1.74 0.07 -10.56
CA ASP A 32 1.23 -1.24 -10.17
C ASP A 32 1.89 -2.34 -11.01
N ASN A 33 2.29 -3.44 -10.40
CA ASN A 33 2.89 -4.56 -11.11
C ASN A 33 1.86 -5.52 -11.72
N LEU A 34 0.57 -5.31 -11.37
CA LEU A 34 -0.55 -6.15 -11.76
C LEU A 34 -0.41 -7.58 -11.24
N SER A 35 -0.11 -7.73 -9.92
CA SER A 35 -0.15 -9.02 -9.26
C SER A 35 -1.58 -9.61 -9.25
N TYR A 36 -1.74 -10.83 -8.75
CA TYR A 36 -2.96 -11.63 -8.90
C TYR A 36 -4.26 -10.92 -8.43
N SER A 37 -4.19 -10.08 -7.42
CA SER A 37 -5.36 -9.36 -6.87
C SER A 37 -5.58 -7.99 -7.51
N ALA A 38 -4.67 -7.53 -8.36
CA ALA A 38 -4.76 -6.25 -9.05
C ALA A 38 -5.56 -6.37 -10.36
N ASN A 39 -6.47 -5.42 -10.61
CA ASN A 39 -7.26 -5.40 -11.82
C ASN A 39 -7.40 -3.99 -12.40
N ARG A 40 -6.86 -3.77 -13.58
CA ARG A 40 -6.99 -2.48 -14.29
C ARG A 40 -8.44 -2.09 -14.57
N TYR A 41 -9.34 -3.06 -14.66
CA TYR A 41 -10.77 -2.82 -14.84
C TYR A 41 -11.39 -2.02 -13.69
N ASN A 42 -10.78 -2.04 -12.48
CA ASN A 42 -11.19 -1.22 -11.35
C ASN A 42 -11.18 0.29 -11.66
N LEU A 43 -10.39 0.69 -12.65
CA LEU A 43 -10.15 2.08 -13.05
C LEU A 43 -10.63 2.40 -14.48
N LYS A 44 -11.43 1.51 -15.11
CA LYS A 44 -11.91 1.66 -16.50
C LYS A 44 -12.70 2.94 -16.74
N ASP A 45 -13.39 3.43 -15.70
CA ASP A 45 -14.26 4.61 -15.80
C ASP A 45 -13.48 5.93 -15.74
N ILE A 46 -12.17 5.88 -15.52
CA ILE A 46 -11.33 7.08 -15.45
C ILE A 46 -11.02 7.57 -16.86
N LYS A 47 -11.67 8.67 -17.25
CA LYS A 47 -11.48 9.35 -18.54
C LYS A 47 -10.95 10.78 -18.30
N THR A 48 -9.73 10.91 -17.76
CA THR A 48 -9.13 12.22 -17.48
C THR A 48 -7.65 12.26 -17.81
N LYS A 49 -7.16 13.42 -18.28
CA LYS A 49 -5.71 13.64 -18.51
C LYS A 49 -4.91 13.75 -17.18
N ASN A 50 -5.59 13.78 -16.04
CA ASN A 50 -4.96 13.88 -14.73
C ASN A 50 -4.57 12.52 -14.11
N TYR A 51 -4.68 11.44 -14.88
CA TYR A 51 -4.33 10.09 -14.48
C TYR A 51 -3.29 9.50 -15.43
N PHE A 52 -2.23 8.94 -14.86
CA PHE A 52 -1.16 8.27 -15.61
C PHE A 52 -0.83 6.91 -14.97
N PHE A 53 -0.87 5.85 -15.77
CA PHE A 53 -0.58 4.49 -15.33
C PHE A 53 0.81 4.03 -15.77
N ILE A 54 1.53 3.39 -14.86
CA ILE A 54 2.83 2.77 -15.11
C ILE A 54 2.76 1.32 -14.59
N LYS A 55 2.93 0.34 -15.50
CA LYS A 55 3.10 -1.05 -15.10
C LYS A 55 4.53 -1.25 -14.62
N SER A 56 4.73 -1.41 -13.31
CA SER A 56 6.04 -1.69 -12.72
C SER A 56 5.93 -2.18 -11.29
N ASP A 57 6.93 -2.94 -10.87
CA ASP A 57 7.18 -3.30 -9.48
C ASP A 57 7.90 -2.15 -8.77
N ILE A 58 7.56 -1.91 -7.49
CA ILE A 58 8.25 -0.92 -6.63
C ILE A 58 9.71 -1.33 -6.34
N ASN A 59 10.07 -2.59 -6.58
CA ASN A 59 11.46 -3.06 -6.56
C ASN A 59 12.30 -2.54 -7.72
N ASN A 60 11.68 -2.00 -8.78
CA ASN A 60 12.41 -1.38 -9.89
C ASN A 60 12.88 0.03 -9.51
N ARG A 61 13.96 0.10 -8.73
CA ARG A 61 14.54 1.35 -8.23
C ARG A 61 14.88 2.33 -9.34
N GLY A 62 15.38 1.84 -10.48
CA GLY A 62 15.72 2.69 -11.63
C GLY A 62 14.50 3.42 -12.20
N LEU A 63 13.37 2.70 -12.34
CA LEU A 63 12.12 3.31 -12.78
C LEU A 63 11.56 4.28 -11.74
N ILE A 64 11.53 3.90 -10.45
CA ILE A 64 11.06 4.79 -9.38
C ILE A 64 11.84 6.11 -9.42
N ASN A 65 13.17 6.09 -9.51
CA ASN A 65 14.00 7.29 -9.61
C ASN A 65 13.63 8.14 -10.83
N LYS A 66 13.42 7.53 -12.01
CA LYS A 66 12.98 8.24 -13.22
C LYS A 66 11.63 8.91 -13.00
N VAL A 67 10.67 8.23 -12.37
CA VAL A 67 9.33 8.73 -12.08
C VAL A 67 9.38 9.91 -11.11
N LEU A 68 10.14 9.81 -10.03
CA LEU A 68 10.31 10.90 -9.06
C LEU A 68 10.87 12.16 -9.73
N ASN A 69 11.92 12.02 -10.54
CA ASN A 69 12.53 13.16 -11.25
C ASN A 69 11.59 13.77 -12.29
N LYS A 70 10.84 12.95 -13.05
CA LYS A 70 9.91 13.42 -14.09
C LYS A 70 8.70 14.14 -13.51
N PHE A 71 8.06 13.56 -12.51
CA PHE A 71 6.77 14.07 -12.03
C PHE A 71 6.90 15.00 -10.82
N LYS A 72 7.97 14.91 -10.05
CA LYS A 72 8.23 15.70 -8.83
C LYS A 72 6.99 15.70 -7.92
N PRO A 73 6.53 14.53 -7.43
CA PRO A 73 5.28 14.42 -6.71
C PRO A 73 5.35 15.12 -5.35
N PHE A 74 4.18 15.55 -4.86
CA PHE A 74 4.03 16.10 -3.50
C PHE A 74 4.09 15.00 -2.45
N ALA A 75 3.47 13.83 -2.75
CA ALA A 75 3.42 12.70 -1.84
C ALA A 75 3.33 11.37 -2.62
N ILE A 76 3.71 10.30 -1.93
CA ILE A 76 3.51 8.92 -2.36
C ILE A 76 2.59 8.23 -1.35
N TYR A 77 1.50 7.63 -1.83
CA TYR A 77 0.66 6.71 -1.09
C TYR A 77 1.10 5.30 -1.42
N ASN A 78 1.74 4.63 -0.47
CA ASN A 78 2.26 3.28 -0.68
C ASN A 78 1.26 2.22 -0.21
N LEU A 79 0.51 1.68 -1.20
CA LEU A 79 -0.44 0.58 -0.99
C LEU A 79 0.03 -0.71 -1.68
N ALA A 80 1.15 -0.69 -2.42
CA ALA A 80 1.71 -1.89 -3.01
C ALA A 80 2.14 -2.86 -1.92
N ALA A 81 1.52 -4.02 -1.87
CA ALA A 81 1.79 -5.08 -0.90
C ALA A 81 1.16 -6.40 -1.34
N GLU A 82 1.76 -7.51 -0.95
CA GLU A 82 1.08 -8.80 -0.86
C GLU A 82 0.32 -8.84 0.48
N THR A 83 -0.96 -9.31 0.47
CA THR A 83 -1.90 -9.07 1.59
C THR A 83 -2.72 -10.28 2.04
N HIS A 84 -2.49 -11.47 1.49
CA HIS A 84 -3.28 -12.66 1.85
C HIS A 84 -2.54 -13.48 2.89
N VAL A 85 -3.10 -13.58 4.11
CA VAL A 85 -2.45 -14.26 5.24
C VAL A 85 -2.14 -15.71 4.91
N ASP A 86 -3.13 -16.52 4.46
CA ASP A 86 -2.94 -17.95 4.18
C ASP A 86 -1.84 -18.16 3.12
N ARG A 87 -1.85 -17.35 2.04
CA ARG A 87 -0.77 -17.42 1.04
C ARG A 87 0.61 -17.07 1.61
N SER A 88 0.67 -16.25 2.66
CA SER A 88 1.95 -15.94 3.31
C SER A 88 2.48 -17.11 4.13
N ILE A 89 1.59 -17.99 4.59
CA ILE A 89 1.94 -19.22 5.31
C ILE A 89 2.48 -20.25 4.30
N ASP A 90 1.79 -20.42 3.17
CA ASP A 90 2.20 -21.37 2.14
C ASP A 90 3.48 -20.96 1.40
N GLY A 91 3.69 -19.65 1.17
CA GLY A 91 4.85 -19.12 0.44
C GLY A 91 5.19 -17.68 0.84
N PRO A 92 6.06 -17.47 1.82
CA PRO A 92 6.35 -16.14 2.38
C PRO A 92 7.22 -15.25 1.48
N GLU A 93 7.98 -15.82 0.53
CA GLU A 93 8.95 -15.08 -0.29
C GLU A 93 8.37 -13.85 -1.02
N PRO A 94 7.20 -13.91 -1.69
CA PRO A 94 6.59 -12.75 -2.33
C PRO A 94 6.30 -11.60 -1.34
N PHE A 95 5.97 -11.93 -0.09
CA PHE A 95 5.70 -10.95 0.97
C PHE A 95 6.98 -10.23 1.41
N ILE A 96 8.08 -10.96 1.58
CA ILE A 96 9.40 -10.36 1.87
C ILE A 96 9.81 -9.45 0.73
N ARG A 97 9.72 -9.92 -0.50
CA ARG A 97 10.09 -9.16 -1.70
C ARG A 97 9.25 -7.90 -1.86
N SER A 98 7.93 -8.01 -1.78
CA SER A 98 7.03 -6.88 -2.00
C SER A 98 6.99 -5.93 -0.80
N ASN A 99 6.74 -6.47 0.40
CA ASN A 99 6.41 -5.65 1.56
C ASN A 99 7.66 -5.09 2.26
N ILE A 100 8.79 -5.80 2.23
CA ILE A 100 10.04 -5.35 2.86
C ILE A 100 10.97 -4.72 1.83
N ASN A 101 11.43 -5.49 0.84
CA ASN A 101 12.40 -4.98 -0.14
C ASN A 101 11.82 -3.85 -0.98
N GLY A 102 10.55 -3.96 -1.39
CA GLY A 102 9.85 -2.92 -2.13
C GLY A 102 9.75 -1.61 -1.35
N VAL A 103 9.43 -1.68 -0.06
CA VAL A 103 9.38 -0.50 0.82
C VAL A 103 10.77 0.09 1.02
N PHE A 104 11.79 -0.74 1.26
CA PHE A 104 13.18 -0.29 1.34
C PHE A 104 13.62 0.46 0.08
N ASN A 105 13.36 -0.10 -1.10
CA ASN A 105 13.70 0.53 -2.38
C ASN A 105 12.98 1.88 -2.57
N LEU A 106 11.72 1.96 -2.16
CA LEU A 106 10.94 3.19 -2.22
C LEU A 106 11.51 4.26 -1.28
N LEU A 107 11.84 3.90 -0.03
CA LEU A 107 12.46 4.77 0.96
C LEU A 107 13.80 5.32 0.46
N GLU A 108 14.67 4.45 -0.06
CA GLU A 108 15.98 4.86 -0.60
C GLU A 108 15.85 5.78 -1.82
N SER A 109 14.93 5.47 -2.74
CA SER A 109 14.68 6.33 -3.90
C SER A 109 14.19 7.71 -3.48
N MET A 110 13.27 7.76 -2.52
CA MET A 110 12.75 9.02 -1.98
C MET A 110 13.81 9.78 -1.18
N ARG A 111 14.61 9.10 -0.35
CA ARG A 111 15.71 9.71 0.41
C ARG A 111 16.71 10.36 -0.52
N TYR A 112 17.14 9.64 -1.56
CA TYR A 112 18.05 10.16 -2.58
C TYR A 112 17.48 11.40 -3.29
N TYR A 113 16.20 11.35 -3.67
CA TYR A 113 15.52 12.49 -4.28
C TYR A 113 15.41 13.68 -3.29
N ASN A 114 14.96 13.42 -2.06
CA ASN A 114 14.72 14.44 -1.06
C ASN A 114 16.00 15.19 -0.64
N ASN A 115 17.16 14.52 -0.65
CA ASN A 115 18.44 15.16 -0.33
C ASN A 115 18.90 16.16 -1.39
N ARG A 116 18.39 16.04 -2.63
CA ARG A 116 18.73 16.90 -3.77
C ARG A 116 17.64 17.91 -4.12
N SER A 117 16.47 17.81 -3.48
CA SER A 117 15.32 18.64 -3.79
C SER A 117 15.00 19.61 -2.65
N LYS A 118 14.70 20.88 -3.01
CA LYS A 118 14.19 21.87 -2.05
C LYS A 118 12.79 21.47 -1.51
N LYS A 119 11.98 20.79 -2.33
CA LYS A 119 10.64 20.31 -1.94
C LYS A 119 10.71 18.81 -1.68
N LYS A 120 10.56 18.42 -0.43
CA LYS A 120 10.58 17.01 -0.02
C LYS A 120 9.26 16.30 -0.34
N ILE A 121 9.38 15.09 -0.86
CA ILE A 121 8.23 14.19 -1.11
C ILE A 121 7.87 13.52 0.22
N LYS A 122 6.57 13.51 0.57
CA LYS A 122 6.05 12.83 1.76
C LYS A 122 5.65 11.40 1.43
N LEU A 123 5.89 10.46 2.35
CA LEU A 123 5.39 9.08 2.26
C LEU A 123 4.17 8.91 3.17
N ILE A 124 3.11 8.37 2.63
CA ILE A 124 1.98 7.82 3.39
C ILE A 124 2.05 6.30 3.19
N HIS A 125 2.55 5.59 4.21
CA HIS A 125 2.68 4.14 4.19
C HIS A 125 1.46 3.48 4.79
N ILE A 126 0.77 2.66 4.00
CA ILE A 126 -0.41 1.93 4.45
C ILE A 126 0.02 0.59 5.02
N SER A 127 -0.16 0.44 6.32
CA SER A 127 0.08 -0.77 7.08
C SER A 127 -1.24 -1.44 7.49
N THR A 128 -1.23 -2.24 8.53
CA THR A 128 -2.36 -3.03 9.01
C THR A 128 -2.34 -3.11 10.53
N ASP A 129 -3.50 -3.31 11.16
CA ASP A 129 -3.63 -3.61 12.58
C ASP A 129 -3.09 -5.01 12.95
N GLU A 130 -2.94 -5.91 11.98
CA GLU A 130 -2.37 -7.25 12.21
C GLU A 130 -0.92 -7.22 12.72
N VAL A 131 -0.21 -6.09 12.59
CA VAL A 131 1.12 -5.92 13.19
C VAL A 131 1.11 -5.99 14.71
N TYR A 132 -0.03 -5.71 15.33
CA TYR A 132 -0.22 -5.77 16.80
C TYR A 132 -0.45 -7.18 17.32
N GLY A 133 -0.82 -8.14 16.44
CA GLY A 133 -1.16 -9.51 16.80
C GLY A 133 -2.47 -9.62 17.58
N ASP A 134 -2.64 -10.73 18.29
CA ASP A 134 -3.87 -11.00 19.03
C ASP A 134 -3.98 -10.15 20.30
N ILE A 135 -5.08 -9.42 20.44
CA ILE A 135 -5.41 -8.64 21.64
C ILE A 135 -6.35 -9.50 22.51
N ILE A 136 -5.76 -10.30 23.39
CA ILE A 136 -6.49 -11.27 24.22
C ILE A 136 -7.47 -10.57 25.17
N ASN A 137 -7.08 -9.42 25.73
CA ASN A 137 -7.96 -8.66 26.64
C ASN A 137 -8.90 -7.77 25.83
N ARG A 138 -10.18 -8.15 25.77
CA ARG A 138 -11.25 -7.44 25.04
C ARG A 138 -11.46 -5.99 25.48
N ASN A 139 -11.00 -5.61 26.68
CA ASN A 139 -11.09 -4.25 27.20
C ASN A 139 -9.88 -3.36 26.78
N LYS A 140 -8.86 -3.95 26.14
CA LYS A 140 -7.71 -3.22 25.61
C LYS A 140 -7.87 -2.97 24.12
N ARG A 141 -7.38 -1.83 23.66
CA ARG A 141 -7.27 -1.47 22.26
C ARG A 141 -5.80 -1.17 21.97
N ALA A 142 -5.33 -1.52 20.77
CA ALA A 142 -4.03 -1.07 20.31
C ALA A 142 -4.10 0.41 19.92
N ASP A 143 -3.20 1.20 20.45
CA ASP A 143 -2.88 2.54 19.98
C ASP A 143 -1.56 2.54 19.21
N GLU A 144 -1.09 3.69 18.78
CA GLU A 144 0.13 3.84 17.99
C GLU A 144 1.41 3.44 18.73
N ASN A 145 1.36 3.32 20.07
CA ASN A 145 2.47 2.91 20.93
C ASN A 145 2.40 1.43 21.33
N TYR A 146 1.34 0.72 20.93
CA TYR A 146 1.17 -0.69 21.26
C TYR A 146 2.30 -1.52 20.64
N SER A 147 2.83 -2.49 21.40
CA SER A 147 3.92 -3.35 20.94
C SER A 147 3.49 -4.23 19.77
N TYR A 148 4.32 -4.32 18.74
CA TYR A 148 4.10 -5.20 17.60
C TYR A 148 4.35 -6.66 18.00
N LYS A 149 3.39 -7.55 17.71
CA LYS A 149 3.44 -8.99 17.96
C LYS A 149 2.82 -9.74 16.77
N PRO A 150 3.38 -9.62 15.56
CA PRO A 150 2.79 -10.20 14.36
C PRO A 150 2.70 -11.72 14.46
N SER A 151 1.55 -12.30 14.09
CA SER A 151 1.24 -13.73 14.19
C SER A 151 1.34 -14.49 12.87
N SER A 152 1.62 -13.82 11.77
CA SER A 152 1.74 -14.44 10.44
C SER A 152 2.93 -13.87 9.66
N PRO A 153 3.46 -14.57 8.62
CA PRO A 153 4.49 -14.01 7.75
C PRO A 153 4.06 -12.72 7.06
N TYR A 154 2.78 -12.58 6.68
CA TYR A 154 2.23 -11.32 6.18
C TYR A 154 2.35 -10.21 7.23
N ALA A 155 1.82 -10.43 8.43
CA ALA A 155 1.86 -9.44 9.51
C ALA A 155 3.30 -9.08 9.87
N ALA A 156 4.21 -10.08 9.93
CA ALA A 156 5.64 -9.87 10.18
C ALA A 156 6.29 -9.03 9.07
N SER A 157 5.96 -9.26 7.80
CA SER A 157 6.47 -8.45 6.68
C SER A 157 6.01 -7.00 6.75
N LYS A 158 4.76 -6.75 7.17
CA LYS A 158 4.22 -5.39 7.36
C LYS A 158 4.85 -4.70 8.56
N ALA A 159 5.01 -5.42 9.69
CA ALA A 159 5.70 -4.92 10.88
C ALA A 159 7.16 -4.53 10.57
N SER A 160 7.86 -5.36 9.78
CA SER A 160 9.22 -5.07 9.30
C SER A 160 9.27 -3.80 8.46
N ALA A 161 8.31 -3.62 7.54
CA ALA A 161 8.19 -2.41 6.74
C ALA A 161 7.95 -1.16 7.60
N ASP A 162 7.06 -1.27 8.60
CA ASP A 162 6.80 -0.17 9.53
C ASP A 162 8.05 0.20 10.34
N HIS A 163 8.81 -0.79 10.80
CA HIS A 163 10.08 -0.54 11.49
C HIS A 163 11.12 0.14 10.58
N LEU A 164 11.19 -0.24 9.29
CA LEU A 164 12.02 0.48 8.32
C LEU A 164 11.56 1.94 8.20
N VAL A 165 10.28 2.20 7.99
CA VAL A 165 9.76 3.58 7.88
C VAL A 165 10.06 4.37 9.16
N LYS A 166 9.78 3.80 10.35
CA LYS A 166 10.08 4.44 11.65
C LYS A 166 11.58 4.76 11.80
N SER A 167 12.46 3.84 11.39
CA SER A 167 13.91 4.07 11.45
C SER A 167 14.35 5.21 10.54
N TYR A 168 13.76 5.32 9.33
CA TYR A 168 14.05 6.42 8.40
C TYR A 168 13.56 7.77 8.93
N ILE A 169 12.38 7.81 9.54
CA ILE A 169 11.87 9.02 10.21
C ILE A 169 12.88 9.48 11.25
N ARG A 170 13.33 8.58 12.13
CA ARG A 170 14.22 8.90 13.24
C ARG A 170 15.64 9.26 12.78
N THR A 171 16.21 8.48 11.87
CA THR A 171 17.63 8.63 11.47
C THR A 171 17.84 9.76 10.47
N TYR A 172 16.90 9.94 9.53
CA TYR A 172 17.07 10.89 8.41
C TYR A 172 16.09 12.06 8.44
N ASN A 173 15.30 12.22 9.50
CA ASN A 173 14.17 13.16 9.54
C ASN A 173 13.30 13.06 8.29
N PHE A 174 13.01 11.80 7.90
CA PHE A 174 12.32 11.48 6.67
C PHE A 174 10.81 11.79 6.81
N PRO A 175 10.19 12.51 5.88
CA PRO A 175 8.79 12.93 6.01
C PRO A 175 7.86 11.76 5.66
N ALA A 176 7.47 10.96 6.64
CA ALA A 176 6.54 9.84 6.47
C ALA A 176 5.48 9.79 7.55
N ILE A 177 4.35 9.16 7.21
CA ILE A 177 3.25 8.79 8.10
C ILE A 177 2.95 7.30 7.85
N ILE A 178 2.71 6.54 8.92
CA ILE A 178 2.23 5.16 8.87
C ILE A 178 0.75 5.17 9.27
N SER A 179 -0.06 4.42 8.55
CA SER A 179 -1.48 4.20 8.85
C SER A 179 -1.73 2.70 9.07
N ASN A 180 -2.01 2.31 10.30
CA ASN A 180 -2.38 0.95 10.67
C ASN A 180 -3.91 0.83 10.62
N CYS A 181 -4.44 0.51 9.44
CA CYS A 181 -5.88 0.35 9.27
C CYS A 181 -6.33 -1.05 9.67
N SER A 182 -7.53 -1.15 10.23
CA SER A 182 -8.23 -2.42 10.42
C SER A 182 -8.87 -2.91 9.12
N ASN A 183 -9.67 -3.98 9.18
CA ASN A 183 -10.27 -4.59 8.01
C ASN A 183 -11.13 -3.61 7.20
N ASN A 184 -10.74 -3.41 5.96
CA ASN A 184 -11.48 -2.61 5.00
C ASN A 184 -12.43 -3.49 4.17
N TYR A 185 -13.59 -2.97 3.80
CA TYR A 185 -14.51 -3.61 2.85
C TYR A 185 -15.12 -2.57 1.92
N GLY A 186 -15.57 -3.00 0.76
CA GLY A 186 -16.23 -2.09 -0.18
C GLY A 186 -16.07 -2.49 -1.65
N PRO A 187 -16.50 -1.58 -2.57
CA PRO A 187 -16.46 -1.86 -4.01
C PRO A 187 -15.05 -2.19 -4.51
N LYS A 188 -14.97 -3.21 -5.38
CA LYS A 188 -13.72 -3.69 -6.00
C LYS A 188 -12.81 -4.50 -5.07
N GLN A 189 -13.29 -4.89 -3.89
CA GLN A 189 -12.58 -5.85 -3.04
C GLN A 189 -12.48 -7.21 -3.74
N PHE A 190 -11.32 -7.85 -3.63
CA PHE A 190 -11.05 -9.12 -4.32
C PHE A 190 -11.92 -10.25 -3.74
N PRO A 191 -12.49 -11.14 -4.58
CA PRO A 191 -13.50 -12.14 -4.16
C PRO A 191 -13.05 -13.17 -3.13
N GLU A 192 -11.76 -13.35 -2.90
CA GLU A 192 -11.24 -14.27 -1.86
C GLU A 192 -11.46 -13.75 -0.43
N LYS A 193 -11.72 -12.46 -0.26
CA LYS A 193 -11.92 -11.84 1.07
C LYS A 193 -13.34 -12.15 1.60
N LEU A 194 -13.48 -12.17 2.93
CA LEU A 194 -14.69 -12.66 3.63
C LEU A 194 -15.98 -12.05 3.06
N ILE A 195 -16.14 -10.73 3.09
CA ILE A 195 -17.41 -10.09 2.70
C ILE A 195 -17.76 -10.35 1.24
N PRO A 196 -16.92 -10.14 0.22
CA PRO A 196 -17.28 -10.45 -1.16
C PRO A 196 -17.47 -11.95 -1.39
N LYS A 197 -16.76 -12.84 -0.66
CA LYS A 197 -16.95 -14.28 -0.72
C LYS A 197 -18.33 -14.68 -0.20
N LEU A 198 -18.76 -14.13 0.95
CA LEU A 198 -20.09 -14.36 1.51
C LEU A 198 -21.18 -13.90 0.54
N ILE A 199 -21.08 -12.69 0.00
CA ILE A 199 -22.03 -12.16 -1.00
C ILE A 199 -22.11 -13.10 -2.21
N PHE A 200 -20.95 -13.52 -2.74
CA PHE A 200 -20.91 -14.44 -3.89
C PHE A 200 -21.57 -15.79 -3.57
N ASN A 201 -21.31 -16.36 -2.39
CA ASN A 201 -21.90 -17.62 -1.97
C ASN A 201 -23.43 -17.50 -1.82
N ILE A 202 -23.92 -16.44 -1.16
CA ILE A 202 -25.36 -16.18 -1.00
C ILE A 202 -26.05 -16.09 -2.37
N LEU A 203 -25.52 -15.27 -3.27
CA LEU A 203 -26.09 -15.08 -4.62
C LEU A 203 -26.10 -16.38 -5.45
N ASN A 204 -25.14 -17.27 -5.22
CA ASN A 204 -25.04 -18.56 -5.93
C ASN A 204 -25.59 -19.74 -5.12
N LYS A 205 -26.29 -19.51 -4.01
CA LYS A 205 -26.86 -20.53 -3.13
C LYS A 205 -25.85 -21.59 -2.68
N LYS A 206 -24.60 -21.15 -2.41
CA LYS A 206 -23.51 -21.99 -1.89
C LYS A 206 -23.44 -21.88 -0.36
N PRO A 207 -22.88 -22.90 0.34
CA PRO A 207 -22.62 -22.81 1.78
C PRO A 207 -21.77 -21.59 2.14
N LEU A 208 -22.04 -21.03 3.33
CA LEU A 208 -21.31 -19.88 3.89
C LEU A 208 -20.08 -20.34 4.66
#